data_8d8bda1be3cab5a34d7a16d2017d5737
#
_entry.id   8d8bda1be3cab5a34d7a16d2017d5737
#
_cell.length_a   1.000
_cell.length_b   1.000
_cell.length_c   1.000
_cell.angle_alpha   90.00
_cell.angle_beta   90.00
_cell.angle_gamma   90.00
#
_symmetry.space_group_name_H-M   'P 1'
#
loop_
_entity.id
_entity.type
_entity.pdbx_description
1 polymer ?
#
loop_
_entity_poly.entity_id
_entity_poly.type
_entity_poly.pdbx_seq_one_letter_code
_entity_poly.pdbx_strand_id
1 'polypeptide(L)'
;MIKKIPVIDLKQHQAVSGKSGMRDTYQPLRTVFAPSSNPVEIAQGLKLNGADEMYIADLDLIESKGHNINDIKMVNTILPVIFDGGVKNCESFEFFLDYAYKIIIPTETLESIEEMEKIFERYPKERIVISVDVKNNELLANNMDIGLLEFKNILKRLDPNEIILLDITGVGTEQGYNKELLDKFEDMKDKLIVAGGLNKESIGELDSLGIRRVLVGTSIHSGEVNLLD
;
A
#
# COMPACT_ATOMS: atom_id res chain seq x y z
N MET A 1 16.88 9.45 -7.23
CA MET A 1 16.60 7.99 -7.26
C MET A 1 15.32 7.74 -6.48
N ILE A 2 14.38 7.08 -7.11
CA ILE A 2 13.08 6.77 -6.54
C ILE A 2 13.17 5.55 -5.61
N LYS A 3 12.60 5.64 -4.40
CA LYS A 3 12.56 4.53 -3.45
C LYS A 3 11.46 3.55 -3.86
N LYS A 4 11.83 2.29 -4.03
CA LYS A 4 10.92 1.19 -4.34
C LYS A 4 10.59 0.45 -3.06
N ILE A 5 9.31 0.40 -2.72
CA ILE A 5 8.79 -0.29 -1.53
C ILE A 5 8.15 -1.58 -2.02
N PRO A 6 8.70 -2.76 -1.66
CA PRO A 6 8.12 -4.03 -2.05
C PRO A 6 6.76 -4.27 -1.38
N VAL A 7 5.87 -4.91 -2.12
CA VAL A 7 4.49 -5.20 -1.71
C VAL A 7 4.25 -6.70 -1.60
N ILE A 8 3.64 -7.15 -0.52
CA ILE A 8 2.99 -8.46 -0.46
C ILE A 8 1.56 -8.34 0.08
N ASP A 9 0.67 -9.16 -0.45
CA ASP A 9 -0.67 -9.39 0.10
C ASP A 9 -0.63 -10.70 0.90
N LEU A 10 -1.25 -10.73 2.09
CA LEU A 10 -1.35 -11.92 2.90
C LEU A 10 -2.76 -12.51 2.86
N LYS A 11 -2.85 -13.82 2.69
CA LYS A 11 -4.07 -14.61 2.78
C LYS A 11 -3.74 -16.00 3.32
N GLN A 12 -4.42 -16.43 4.38
CA GLN A 12 -4.22 -17.74 5.01
C GLN A 12 -2.74 -18.04 5.33
N HIS A 13 -2.07 -17.07 5.97
CA HIS A 13 -0.65 -17.14 6.39
C HIS A 13 0.38 -17.26 5.25
N GLN A 14 -0.01 -16.93 4.03
CA GLN A 14 0.87 -16.96 2.85
C GLN A 14 0.85 -15.63 2.13
N ALA A 15 1.98 -15.24 1.54
CA ALA A 15 2.01 -14.19 0.56
C ALA A 15 1.31 -14.67 -0.72
N VAL A 16 0.44 -13.84 -1.26
CA VAL A 16 -0.33 -14.13 -2.47
C VAL A 16 -0.19 -13.02 -3.50
N SER A 17 -0.50 -13.32 -4.74
CA SER A 17 -0.53 -12.36 -5.84
C SER A 17 -1.67 -12.62 -6.79
N GLY A 18 -2.16 -11.56 -7.43
CA GLY A 18 -3.24 -11.62 -8.41
C GLY A 18 -3.35 -10.32 -9.19
N LYS A 19 -4.48 -10.11 -9.87
CA LYS A 19 -4.69 -8.97 -10.77
C LYS A 19 -5.96 -8.20 -10.43
N SER A 20 -5.89 -6.87 -10.58
CA SER A 20 -7.03 -5.93 -10.60
C SER A 20 -8.00 -6.11 -9.42
N GLY A 21 -7.50 -6.47 -8.24
CA GLY A 21 -8.31 -6.65 -7.03
C GLY A 21 -9.25 -7.87 -7.04
N MET A 22 -9.08 -8.83 -7.97
CA MET A 22 -9.86 -10.07 -8.01
C MET A 22 -9.36 -11.07 -6.96
N ARG A 23 -9.51 -10.73 -5.66
CA ARG A 23 -8.89 -11.40 -4.50
C ARG A 23 -9.21 -12.90 -4.38
N ASP A 24 -10.35 -13.37 -4.92
CA ASP A 24 -10.72 -14.78 -4.92
C ASP A 24 -9.87 -15.63 -5.90
N THR A 25 -9.20 -15.01 -6.84
CA THR A 25 -8.33 -15.67 -7.84
C THR A 25 -6.85 -15.67 -7.45
N TYR A 26 -6.50 -15.04 -6.33
CA TYR A 26 -5.11 -14.89 -5.93
C TYR A 26 -4.47 -16.26 -5.63
N GLN A 27 -3.22 -16.40 -6.03
CA GLN A 27 -2.42 -17.61 -5.88
C GLN A 27 -1.20 -17.33 -5.00
N PRO A 28 -0.59 -18.36 -4.38
CA PRO A 28 0.66 -18.19 -3.65
C PRO A 28 1.71 -17.45 -4.46
N LEU A 29 2.31 -16.41 -3.86
CA LEU A 29 3.29 -15.55 -4.51
C LEU A 29 4.54 -16.35 -4.89
N ARG A 30 4.96 -16.23 -6.14
CA ARG A 30 6.29 -16.65 -6.59
C ARG A 30 7.21 -15.46 -6.60
N THR A 31 8.39 -15.60 -6.00
CA THR A 31 9.34 -14.50 -5.86
C THR A 31 10.77 -14.97 -6.03
N VAL A 32 11.63 -14.08 -6.51
CA VAL A 32 13.08 -14.33 -6.59
C VAL A 32 13.78 -14.19 -5.22
N PHE A 33 13.08 -13.71 -4.19
CA PHE A 33 13.64 -13.43 -2.86
C PHE A 33 13.51 -14.59 -1.87
N ALA A 34 12.65 -15.57 -2.14
CA ALA A 34 12.45 -16.71 -1.27
C ALA A 34 12.01 -17.95 -2.06
N PRO A 35 12.30 -19.17 -1.58
CA PRO A 35 11.88 -20.42 -2.23
C PRO A 35 10.40 -20.74 -2.01
N SER A 36 9.74 -20.05 -1.09
CA SER A 36 8.34 -20.27 -0.71
C SER A 36 7.56 -18.95 -0.65
N SER A 37 6.24 -19.04 -0.46
CA SER A 37 5.35 -17.90 -0.21
C SER A 37 5.27 -17.51 1.28
N ASN A 38 6.20 -17.99 2.12
CA ASN A 38 6.26 -17.60 3.53
C ASN A 38 6.67 -16.12 3.66
N PRO A 39 5.84 -15.25 4.32
CA PRO A 39 6.10 -13.82 4.39
C PRO A 39 7.39 -13.47 5.14
N VAL A 40 7.80 -14.28 6.12
CA VAL A 40 9.02 -14.05 6.89
C VAL A 40 10.27 -14.31 6.03
N GLU A 41 10.27 -15.41 5.25
CA GLU A 41 11.37 -15.73 4.32
C GLU A 41 11.48 -14.65 3.23
N ILE A 42 10.34 -14.20 2.70
CA ILE A 42 10.30 -13.12 1.70
C ILE A 42 10.89 -11.83 2.28
N ALA A 43 10.49 -11.43 3.50
CA ALA A 43 11.02 -10.25 4.15
C ALA A 43 12.54 -10.32 4.39
N GLN A 44 13.06 -11.49 4.78
CA GLN A 44 14.50 -11.71 4.91
C GLN A 44 15.22 -11.53 3.59
N GLY A 45 14.71 -12.14 2.52
CA GLY A 45 15.28 -12.00 1.18
C GLY A 45 15.23 -10.56 0.67
N LEU A 46 14.11 -9.86 0.86
CA LEU A 46 13.97 -8.44 0.50
C LEU A 46 14.98 -7.57 1.25
N LYS A 47 15.15 -7.78 2.56
CA LYS A 47 16.13 -7.04 3.37
C LYS A 47 17.57 -7.27 2.88
N LEU A 48 17.93 -8.51 2.57
CA LEU A 48 19.27 -8.85 2.05
C LEU A 48 19.53 -8.20 0.68
N ASN A 49 18.48 -7.90 -0.08
CA ASN A 49 18.55 -7.22 -1.38
C ASN A 49 18.31 -5.70 -1.30
N GLY A 50 18.36 -5.10 -0.10
CA GLY A 50 18.40 -3.66 0.09
C GLY A 50 17.04 -2.99 0.34
N ALA A 51 15.97 -3.74 0.65
CA ALA A 51 14.73 -3.14 1.13
C ALA A 51 14.93 -2.54 2.53
N ASP A 52 14.42 -1.31 2.74
CA ASP A 52 14.42 -0.62 4.02
C ASP A 52 13.08 -0.71 4.77
N GLU A 53 12.02 -0.91 4.03
CA GLU A 53 10.64 -1.07 4.50
C GLU A 53 9.86 -1.89 3.48
N MET A 54 8.69 -2.39 3.85
CA MET A 54 7.79 -3.08 2.94
C MET A 54 6.32 -2.78 3.24
N TYR A 55 5.48 -2.88 2.23
CA TYR A 55 4.03 -2.81 2.36
C TYR A 55 3.45 -4.21 2.52
N ILE A 56 2.50 -4.36 3.44
CA ILE A 56 1.71 -5.59 3.61
C ILE A 56 0.23 -5.25 3.71
N ALA A 57 -0.60 -5.88 2.85
CA ALA A 57 -2.04 -5.93 3.03
C ALA A 57 -2.47 -7.28 3.61
N ASP A 58 -3.27 -7.26 4.67
CA ASP A 58 -3.91 -8.46 5.22
C ASP A 58 -5.30 -8.63 4.62
N LEU A 59 -5.39 -9.43 3.56
CA LEU A 59 -6.65 -9.63 2.84
C LEU A 59 -7.71 -10.33 3.69
N ASP A 60 -7.31 -11.19 4.63
CA ASP A 60 -8.26 -11.86 5.52
C ASP A 60 -8.88 -10.85 6.50
N LEU A 61 -8.13 -9.88 7.03
CA LEU A 61 -8.66 -8.77 7.84
C LEU A 61 -9.56 -7.85 7.03
N ILE A 62 -9.10 -7.39 5.86
CA ILE A 62 -9.85 -6.48 4.98
C ILE A 62 -11.19 -7.11 4.58
N GLU A 63 -11.20 -8.41 4.28
CA GLU A 63 -12.41 -9.16 3.90
C GLU A 63 -13.22 -9.71 5.11
N SER A 64 -12.76 -9.46 6.35
CA SER A 64 -13.37 -9.99 7.58
C SER A 64 -13.50 -11.53 7.60
N LYS A 65 -12.49 -12.23 7.04
CA LYS A 65 -12.44 -13.70 6.93
C LYS A 65 -11.42 -14.34 7.90
N GLY A 66 -10.64 -13.54 8.62
CA GLY A 66 -9.58 -13.98 9.51
C GLY A 66 -8.52 -12.91 9.71
N HIS A 67 -7.29 -13.30 10.04
CA HIS A 67 -6.17 -12.38 10.19
C HIS A 67 -4.81 -13.08 10.08
N ASN A 68 -3.78 -12.31 9.68
CA ASN A 68 -2.39 -12.76 9.61
C ASN A 68 -1.47 -11.95 10.54
N ILE A 69 -2.01 -11.40 11.63
CA ILE A 69 -1.32 -10.44 12.53
C ILE A 69 -0.01 -10.97 13.09
N ASN A 70 0.08 -12.27 13.43
CA ASN A 70 1.33 -12.86 13.93
C ASN A 70 2.44 -12.85 12.88
N ASP A 71 2.11 -13.11 11.62
CA ASP A 71 3.07 -13.05 10.52
C ASP A 71 3.54 -11.63 10.30
N ILE A 72 2.63 -10.65 10.33
CA ILE A 72 2.94 -9.22 10.21
C ILE A 72 3.88 -8.78 11.32
N LYS A 73 3.60 -9.15 12.58
CA LYS A 73 4.46 -8.85 13.72
C LYS A 73 5.87 -9.43 13.56
N MET A 74 5.97 -10.67 13.08
CA MET A 74 7.27 -11.29 12.81
C MET A 74 8.02 -10.56 11.69
N VAL A 75 7.35 -10.26 10.59
CA VAL A 75 7.94 -9.50 9.47
C VAL A 75 8.42 -8.12 9.95
N ASN A 76 7.63 -7.42 10.77
CA ASN A 76 7.99 -6.09 11.28
C ASN A 76 9.25 -6.09 12.16
N THR A 77 9.69 -7.24 12.68
CA THR A 77 11.00 -7.37 13.36
C THR A 77 12.17 -7.43 12.38
N ILE A 78 11.91 -7.73 11.12
CA ILE A 78 12.92 -7.87 10.06
C ILE A 78 13.02 -6.58 9.24
N LEU A 79 11.89 -6.13 8.72
CA LEU A 79 11.71 -4.90 7.95
C LEU A 79 10.55 -4.09 8.53
N PRO A 80 10.68 -2.75 8.68
CA PRO A 80 9.56 -1.89 9.01
C PRO A 80 8.39 -2.11 8.05
N VAL A 81 7.20 -2.39 8.59
CA VAL A 81 6.00 -2.67 7.81
C VAL A 81 5.10 -1.43 7.73
N ILE A 82 4.69 -1.09 6.51
CA ILE A 82 3.57 -0.21 6.20
C ILE A 82 2.35 -1.12 6.02
N PHE A 83 1.44 -1.12 7.00
CA PHE A 83 0.41 -2.14 7.14
C PHE A 83 -0.97 -1.66 6.74
N ASP A 84 -1.60 -2.39 5.82
CA ASP A 84 -3.02 -2.28 5.50
C ASP A 84 -3.78 -3.48 6.09
N GLY A 85 -4.43 -3.24 7.22
CA GLY A 85 -5.34 -4.17 7.87
C GLY A 85 -6.81 -3.83 7.68
N GLY A 86 -7.13 -2.89 6.76
CA GLY A 86 -8.48 -2.42 6.55
C GLY A 86 -9.00 -1.59 7.72
N VAL A 87 -8.26 -0.54 8.12
CA VAL A 87 -8.70 0.40 9.17
C VAL A 87 -10.07 0.97 8.84
N LYS A 88 -10.98 0.87 9.80
CA LYS A 88 -12.34 1.37 9.71
C LYS A 88 -12.54 2.65 10.52
N ASN A 89 -11.92 2.70 11.70
CA ASN A 89 -12.12 3.75 12.71
C ASN A 89 -10.88 3.86 13.62
N CYS A 90 -10.93 4.78 14.57
CA CYS A 90 -9.83 5.05 15.50
C CYS A 90 -9.45 3.82 16.35
N GLU A 91 -10.42 2.99 16.75
CA GLU A 91 -10.17 1.78 17.55
C GLU A 91 -9.35 0.73 16.76
N SER A 92 -9.74 0.46 15.52
CA SER A 92 -9.00 -0.47 14.65
C SER A 92 -7.59 0.06 14.31
N PHE A 93 -7.44 1.38 14.13
CA PHE A 93 -6.13 1.99 13.93
C PHE A 93 -5.24 1.79 15.16
N GLU A 94 -5.74 2.08 16.36
CA GLU A 94 -5.03 1.92 17.63
C GLU A 94 -4.57 0.46 17.82
N PHE A 95 -5.45 -0.49 17.56
CA PHE A 95 -5.13 -1.91 17.66
C PHE A 95 -3.95 -2.32 16.77
N PHE A 96 -3.87 -1.81 15.54
CA PHE A 96 -2.79 -2.17 14.62
C PHE A 96 -1.43 -1.55 14.94
N LEU A 97 -1.38 -0.48 15.75
CA LEU A 97 -0.13 0.19 16.12
C LEU A 97 0.88 -0.72 16.85
N ASP A 98 0.40 -1.78 17.50
CA ASP A 98 1.25 -2.75 18.21
C ASP A 98 1.95 -3.75 17.28
N TYR A 99 1.55 -3.79 16.01
CA TYR A 99 1.98 -4.84 15.07
C TYR A 99 2.86 -4.35 13.93
N ALA A 100 2.75 -3.07 13.57
CA ALA A 100 3.46 -2.53 12.42
C ALA A 100 4.04 -1.13 12.67
N TYR A 101 5.00 -0.74 11.85
CA TYR A 101 5.69 0.55 11.96
C TYR A 101 4.79 1.71 11.55
N LYS A 102 4.05 1.58 10.44
CA LYS A 102 3.05 2.55 9.98
C LYS A 102 1.74 1.83 9.69
N ILE A 103 0.63 2.53 9.93
CA ILE A 103 -0.71 2.00 9.68
C ILE A 103 -1.36 2.79 8.56
N ILE A 104 -1.95 2.06 7.62
CA ILE A 104 -2.68 2.63 6.50
C ILE A 104 -4.13 2.86 6.90
N ILE A 105 -4.64 4.03 6.55
CA ILE A 105 -6.07 4.36 6.55
C ILE A 105 -6.53 4.32 5.09
N PRO A 106 -7.14 3.22 4.63
CA PRO A 106 -7.57 3.09 3.25
C PRO A 106 -8.97 3.68 3.06
N THR A 107 -9.21 4.34 1.93
CA THR A 107 -10.56 4.85 1.63
C THR A 107 -11.58 3.74 1.44
N GLU A 108 -11.14 2.55 1.01
CA GLU A 108 -12.00 1.38 0.80
C GLU A 108 -12.80 0.96 2.04
N THR A 109 -12.18 0.99 3.23
CA THR A 109 -12.78 0.45 4.47
C THR A 109 -13.11 1.49 5.53
N LEU A 110 -12.60 2.71 5.41
CA LEU A 110 -12.81 3.79 6.36
C LEU A 110 -14.33 4.08 6.52
N GLU A 111 -14.80 4.18 7.76
CA GLU A 111 -16.22 4.39 8.08
C GLU A 111 -16.65 5.82 7.83
N SER A 112 -15.81 6.81 8.18
CA SER A 112 -16.12 8.22 7.96
C SER A 112 -14.86 9.12 8.02
N ILE A 113 -15.02 10.35 7.55
CA ILE A 113 -13.99 11.38 7.63
C ILE A 113 -13.70 11.77 9.09
N GLU A 114 -14.71 11.80 9.94
CA GLU A 114 -14.56 12.11 11.36
C GLU A 114 -13.69 11.10 12.09
N GLU A 115 -13.77 9.82 11.72
CA GLU A 115 -12.85 8.80 12.26
C GLU A 115 -11.41 9.04 11.83
N MET A 116 -11.17 9.41 10.57
CA MET A 116 -9.84 9.79 10.11
C MET A 116 -9.32 11.02 10.85
N GLU A 117 -10.14 12.06 11.03
CA GLU A 117 -9.77 13.28 11.77
C GLU A 117 -9.39 12.96 13.23
N LYS A 118 -10.15 12.11 13.91
CA LYS A 118 -9.82 11.64 15.28
C LYS A 118 -8.45 10.91 15.33
N ILE A 119 -8.11 10.13 14.30
CA ILE A 119 -6.81 9.47 14.23
C ILE A 119 -5.70 10.51 14.12
N PHE A 120 -5.86 11.52 13.24
CA PHE A 120 -4.87 12.59 13.08
C PHE A 120 -4.71 13.48 14.32
N GLU A 121 -5.76 13.64 15.12
CA GLU A 121 -5.71 14.38 16.39
C GLU A 121 -4.98 13.60 17.50
N ARG A 122 -5.04 12.27 17.49
CA ARG A 122 -4.53 11.42 18.58
C ARG A 122 -3.15 10.85 18.35
N TYR A 123 -2.78 10.62 17.10
CA TYR A 123 -1.56 9.88 16.76
C TYR A 123 -0.60 10.69 15.90
N PRO A 124 0.71 10.45 16.02
CA PRO A 124 1.72 11.17 15.24
C PRO A 124 1.60 10.82 13.75
N LYS A 125 1.70 11.85 12.89
CA LYS A 125 1.56 11.71 11.43
C LYS A 125 2.57 10.74 10.82
N GLU A 126 3.70 10.52 11.47
CA GLU A 126 4.76 9.57 11.08
C GLU A 126 4.30 8.11 11.13
N ARG A 127 3.25 7.82 11.90
CA ARG A 127 2.65 6.49 12.00
C ARG A 127 1.46 6.28 11.06
N ILE A 128 1.03 7.34 10.35
CA ILE A 128 -0.17 7.37 9.54
C ILE A 128 0.20 7.44 8.06
N VAL A 129 -0.37 6.55 7.26
CA VAL A 129 -0.35 6.62 5.80
C VAL A 129 -1.79 6.60 5.30
N ILE A 130 -2.18 7.50 4.40
CA ILE A 130 -3.51 7.45 3.79
C ILE A 130 -3.40 6.69 2.48
N SER A 131 -4.27 5.71 2.23
CA SER A 131 -4.43 5.11 0.90
C SER A 131 -5.67 5.67 0.21
N VAL A 132 -5.43 6.32 -0.92
CA VAL A 132 -6.46 6.78 -1.85
C VAL A 132 -6.65 5.68 -2.88
N ASP A 133 -7.65 4.85 -2.64
CA ASP A 133 -7.93 3.68 -3.46
C ASP A 133 -8.87 4.09 -4.61
N VAL A 134 -8.40 3.90 -5.84
CA VAL A 134 -9.13 4.30 -7.05
C VAL A 134 -9.38 3.09 -7.93
N LYS A 135 -10.60 2.98 -8.44
CA LYS A 135 -10.98 1.95 -9.40
C LYS A 135 -11.76 2.60 -10.54
N ASN A 136 -11.32 2.37 -11.79
CA ASN A 136 -11.92 3.00 -12.97
C ASN A 136 -12.01 4.54 -12.88
N ASN A 137 -10.97 5.20 -12.35
CA ASN A 137 -10.89 6.64 -12.10
C ASN A 137 -11.88 7.20 -11.05
N GLU A 138 -12.56 6.35 -10.30
CA GLU A 138 -13.45 6.73 -9.21
C GLU A 138 -12.86 6.32 -7.85
N LEU A 139 -13.09 7.16 -6.83
CA LEU A 139 -12.67 6.84 -5.46
C LEU A 139 -13.44 5.62 -4.96
N LEU A 140 -12.71 4.63 -4.46
CA LEU A 140 -13.31 3.50 -3.77
C LEU A 140 -13.47 3.86 -2.29
N ALA A 141 -14.70 4.23 -1.91
CA ALA A 141 -15.07 4.66 -0.57
C ALA A 141 -16.43 4.05 -0.21
N ASN A 142 -16.41 2.75 0.18
CA ASN A 142 -17.64 1.97 0.34
C ASN A 142 -18.62 2.50 1.42
N ASN A 143 -18.09 3.21 2.42
CA ASN A 143 -18.87 3.69 3.57
C ASN A 143 -19.09 5.21 3.57
N MET A 144 -18.55 5.92 2.57
CA MET A 144 -18.59 7.37 2.49
C MET A 144 -19.14 7.80 1.13
N ASP A 145 -20.11 8.72 1.16
CA ASP A 145 -20.61 9.36 -0.07
C ASP A 145 -19.73 10.60 -0.39
N ILE A 146 -18.55 10.35 -0.96
CA ILE A 146 -17.56 11.39 -1.23
C ILE A 146 -16.83 11.12 -2.54
N GLY A 147 -16.60 12.18 -3.32
CA GLY A 147 -15.84 12.12 -4.56
C GLY A 147 -14.34 12.33 -4.37
N LEU A 148 -13.54 11.90 -5.36
CA LEU A 148 -12.07 11.97 -5.34
C LEU A 148 -11.55 13.41 -5.06
N LEU A 149 -12.10 14.42 -5.71
CA LEU A 149 -11.65 15.81 -5.55
C LEU A 149 -12.02 16.38 -4.18
N GLU A 150 -13.17 16.01 -3.64
CA GLU A 150 -13.59 16.40 -2.31
C GLU A 150 -12.68 15.74 -1.26
N PHE A 151 -12.40 14.46 -1.39
CA PHE A 151 -11.46 13.75 -0.52
C PHE A 151 -10.06 14.37 -0.58
N LYS A 152 -9.57 14.73 -1.78
CA LYS A 152 -8.31 15.46 -1.94
C LYS A 152 -8.27 16.78 -1.14
N ASN A 153 -9.37 17.54 -1.10
CA ASN A 153 -9.43 18.77 -0.30
C ASN A 153 -9.34 18.50 1.21
N ILE A 154 -9.88 17.38 1.66
CA ILE A 154 -9.71 16.91 3.05
C ILE A 154 -8.25 16.57 3.33
N LEU A 155 -7.57 15.86 2.42
CA LEU A 155 -6.15 15.57 2.55
C LEU A 155 -5.29 16.83 2.64
N LYS A 156 -5.60 17.86 1.86
CA LYS A 156 -4.91 19.16 1.95
C LYS A 156 -5.05 19.80 3.32
N ARG A 157 -6.22 19.70 3.94
CA ARG A 157 -6.47 20.24 5.28
C ARG A 157 -5.77 19.45 6.39
N LEU A 158 -5.81 18.12 6.31
CA LEU A 158 -5.17 17.23 7.28
C LEU A 158 -3.65 17.21 7.15
N ASP A 159 -3.15 17.47 5.95
CA ASP A 159 -1.74 17.55 5.65
C ASP A 159 -0.96 16.30 6.09
N PRO A 160 -1.32 15.08 5.60
CA PRO A 160 -0.59 13.84 5.93
C PRO A 160 0.85 13.91 5.42
N ASN A 161 1.74 13.13 6.04
CA ASN A 161 3.13 13.00 5.58
C ASN A 161 3.23 12.13 4.33
N GLU A 162 2.37 11.11 4.21
CA GLU A 162 2.43 10.10 3.16
C GLU A 162 1.04 9.74 2.65
N ILE A 163 0.90 9.68 1.32
CA ILE A 163 -0.34 9.33 0.62
C ILE A 163 -0.01 8.26 -0.42
N ILE A 164 -0.55 7.06 -0.26
CA ILE A 164 -0.56 6.06 -1.31
C ILE A 164 -1.65 6.44 -2.30
N LEU A 165 -1.28 6.59 -3.56
CA LEU A 165 -2.20 6.78 -4.67
C LEU A 165 -2.28 5.46 -5.43
N LEU A 166 -3.31 4.66 -5.14
CA LEU A 166 -3.45 3.29 -5.62
C LEU A 166 -4.52 3.19 -6.71
N ASP A 167 -4.09 2.90 -7.95
CA ASP A 167 -5.01 2.44 -9.00
C ASP A 167 -5.17 0.91 -8.94
N ILE A 168 -6.28 0.46 -8.34
CA ILE A 168 -6.60 -0.96 -8.19
C ILE A 168 -6.76 -1.64 -9.56
N THR A 169 -7.24 -0.91 -10.58
CA THR A 169 -7.40 -1.44 -11.93
C THR A 169 -6.06 -1.90 -12.52
N GLY A 170 -4.99 -1.16 -12.22
CA GLY A 170 -3.64 -1.44 -12.68
C GLY A 170 -2.91 -2.55 -11.93
N VAL A 171 -3.35 -2.93 -10.73
CA VAL A 171 -2.64 -3.91 -9.89
C VAL A 171 -2.37 -5.22 -10.63
N GLY A 172 -1.11 -5.67 -10.62
CA GLY A 172 -0.66 -6.92 -11.24
C GLY A 172 -0.67 -6.95 -12.78
N THR A 173 -0.91 -5.81 -13.45
CA THR A 173 -0.98 -5.74 -14.92
C THR A 173 0.33 -5.36 -15.59
N GLU A 174 1.24 -4.70 -14.87
CA GLU A 174 2.52 -4.15 -15.38
C GLU A 174 2.35 -3.20 -16.58
N GLN A 175 1.18 -2.56 -16.70
CA GLN A 175 0.85 -1.62 -17.79
C GLN A 175 1.28 -0.17 -17.51
N GLY A 176 1.92 0.07 -16.36
CA GLY A 176 2.33 1.40 -15.93
C GLY A 176 1.30 2.05 -14.99
N TYR A 177 1.56 3.33 -14.67
CA TYR A 177 0.72 4.08 -13.73
C TYR A 177 -0.41 4.85 -14.46
N ASN A 178 -1.42 5.24 -13.70
CA ASN A 178 -2.54 6.06 -14.19
C ASN A 178 -2.13 7.54 -14.21
N LYS A 179 -1.81 8.06 -15.40
CA LYS A 179 -1.36 9.46 -15.59
C LYS A 179 -2.43 10.47 -15.20
N GLU A 180 -3.70 10.23 -15.61
CA GLU A 180 -4.81 11.12 -15.28
C GLU A 180 -5.02 11.25 -13.77
N LEU A 181 -4.87 10.13 -13.05
CA LEU A 181 -4.96 10.12 -11.60
C LEU A 181 -3.80 10.88 -10.96
N LEU A 182 -2.58 10.67 -11.44
CA LEU A 182 -1.41 11.39 -10.94
C LEU A 182 -1.52 12.91 -11.15
N ASP A 183 -1.96 13.35 -12.33
CA ASP A 183 -2.15 14.76 -12.66
C ASP A 183 -3.13 15.46 -11.68
N LYS A 184 -4.16 14.74 -11.25
CA LYS A 184 -5.10 15.26 -10.23
C LYS A 184 -4.45 15.52 -8.87
N PHE A 185 -3.30 14.90 -8.58
CA PHE A 185 -2.56 15.02 -7.31
C PHE A 185 -1.19 15.70 -7.45
N GLU A 186 -0.90 16.35 -8.58
CA GLU A 186 0.41 16.98 -8.85
C GLU A 186 0.84 17.97 -7.74
N ASP A 187 -0.09 18.73 -7.19
CA ASP A 187 0.14 19.70 -6.11
C ASP A 187 0.45 19.07 -4.74
N MET A 188 0.39 17.76 -4.63
CA MET A 188 0.74 16.97 -3.44
C MET A 188 1.87 15.94 -3.73
N LYS A 189 2.51 16.00 -4.88
CA LYS A 189 3.45 14.97 -5.38
C LYS A 189 4.56 14.59 -4.41
N ASP A 190 5.03 15.52 -3.60
CA ASP A 190 6.11 15.29 -2.64
C ASP A 190 5.71 14.29 -1.53
N LYS A 191 4.41 14.08 -1.33
CA LYS A 191 3.82 13.17 -0.34
C LYS A 191 3.37 11.85 -0.94
N LEU A 192 3.37 11.74 -2.27
CA LEU A 192 2.81 10.58 -2.95
C LEU A 192 3.74 9.37 -2.88
N ILE A 193 3.11 8.22 -2.69
CA ILE A 193 3.62 6.89 -2.95
C ILE A 193 2.72 6.32 -4.05
N VAL A 194 3.22 6.27 -5.29
CA VAL A 194 2.41 5.82 -6.43
C VAL A 194 2.37 4.30 -6.47
N ALA A 195 1.19 3.73 -6.73
CA ALA A 195 0.95 2.30 -6.74
C ALA A 195 -0.03 1.88 -7.86
N GLY A 196 0.08 0.62 -8.28
CA GLY A 196 -0.77 0.00 -9.29
C GLY A 196 -0.11 -0.14 -10.66
N GLY A 197 0.20 -1.38 -11.06
CA GLY A 197 0.66 -1.73 -12.40
C GLY A 197 2.07 -1.31 -12.80
N LEU A 198 2.94 -0.95 -11.84
CA LEU A 198 4.26 -0.39 -12.13
C LEU A 198 5.23 -1.43 -12.71
N ASN A 199 5.95 -1.01 -13.75
CA ASN A 199 7.05 -1.71 -14.39
C ASN A 199 8.32 -0.82 -14.40
N LYS A 200 9.42 -1.34 -14.92
CA LYS A 200 10.72 -0.62 -14.93
C LYS A 200 10.64 0.73 -15.66
N GLU A 201 9.95 0.80 -16.79
CA GLU A 201 9.82 2.02 -17.60
C GLU A 201 9.02 3.09 -16.84
N SER A 202 7.85 2.72 -16.33
CA SER A 202 6.97 3.63 -15.58
C SER A 202 7.61 4.17 -14.31
N ILE A 203 8.44 3.37 -13.62
CA ILE A 203 9.21 3.82 -12.45
C ILE A 203 10.24 4.89 -12.87
N GLY A 204 10.91 4.72 -14.01
CA GLY A 204 11.83 5.72 -14.55
C GLY A 204 11.13 7.03 -14.93
N GLU A 205 9.92 6.95 -15.51
CA GLU A 205 9.10 8.12 -15.80
C GLU A 205 8.70 8.85 -14.50
N LEU A 206 8.24 8.12 -13.48
CA LEU A 206 7.85 8.68 -12.18
C LEU A 206 9.01 9.37 -11.47
N ASP A 207 10.23 8.80 -11.51
CA ASP A 207 11.44 9.44 -10.95
C ASP A 207 11.74 10.77 -11.68
N SER A 208 11.58 10.81 -13.01
CA SER A 208 11.75 12.01 -13.83
C SER A 208 10.71 13.09 -13.54
N LEU A 209 9.47 12.70 -13.17
CA LEU A 209 8.41 13.60 -12.73
C LEU A 209 8.58 14.10 -11.29
N GLY A 210 9.59 13.60 -10.57
CA GLY A 210 9.91 14.00 -9.19
C GLY A 210 9.17 13.21 -8.12
N ILE A 211 8.48 12.13 -8.46
CA ILE A 211 7.96 11.17 -7.48
C ILE A 211 9.14 10.50 -6.79
N ARG A 212 9.07 10.39 -5.47
CA ARG A 212 10.18 9.89 -4.66
C ARG A 212 9.99 8.46 -4.18
N ARG A 213 8.76 7.94 -4.19
CA ARG A 213 8.41 6.64 -3.60
C ARG A 213 7.33 5.93 -4.42
N VAL A 214 7.48 4.63 -4.58
CA VAL A 214 6.53 3.77 -5.30
C VAL A 214 6.32 2.45 -4.55
N LEU A 215 5.10 1.90 -4.61
CA LEU A 215 4.82 0.53 -4.21
C LEU A 215 4.96 -0.38 -5.43
N VAL A 216 5.78 -1.42 -5.32
CA VAL A 216 6.06 -2.33 -6.42
C VAL A 216 5.82 -3.78 -5.98
N GLY A 217 4.90 -4.45 -6.65
CA GLY A 217 4.56 -5.84 -6.39
C GLY A 217 5.19 -6.78 -7.43
N THR A 218 4.44 -7.09 -8.49
CA THR A 218 4.79 -8.11 -9.48
C THR A 218 6.20 -7.96 -10.06
N SER A 219 6.55 -6.79 -10.55
CA SER A 219 7.84 -6.57 -11.23
C SER A 219 9.07 -6.64 -10.31
N ILE A 220 8.93 -6.39 -9.01
CA ILE A 220 9.99 -6.69 -8.03
C ILE A 220 10.11 -8.20 -7.79
N HIS A 221 8.98 -8.87 -7.54
CA HIS A 221 8.98 -10.30 -7.22
C HIS A 221 9.40 -11.18 -8.39
N SER A 222 9.16 -10.75 -9.63
CA SER A 222 9.67 -11.43 -10.84
C SER A 222 11.18 -11.21 -11.07
N GLY A 223 11.79 -10.21 -10.41
CA GLY A 223 13.18 -9.80 -10.64
C GLY A 223 13.38 -8.85 -11.82
N GLU A 224 12.32 -8.36 -12.45
CA GLU A 224 12.40 -7.36 -13.53
C GLU A 224 12.89 -6.00 -13.02
N VAL A 225 12.44 -5.63 -11.81
CA VAL A 225 12.83 -4.40 -11.11
C VAL A 225 13.71 -4.75 -9.92
N ASN A 226 14.91 -4.14 -9.86
CA ASN A 226 15.79 -4.27 -8.70
C ASN A 226 15.52 -3.17 -7.67
N LEU A 227 15.74 -3.49 -6.39
CA LEU A 227 15.57 -2.53 -5.29
C LEU A 227 16.62 -1.41 -5.32
N LEU A 228 17.83 -1.71 -5.76
CA LEU A 228 19.01 -0.83 -5.68
C LEU A 228 19.33 -0.03 -6.95
N ASP A 229 18.58 -0.24 -8.05
CA ASP A 229 18.81 0.50 -9.32
C ASP A 229 18.23 1.92 -9.26
#